data_351172574e77c7f5c73b3526f455ab8b
#
_entry.id   351172574e77c7f5c73b3526f455ab8b
#
_cell.length_a   1.000
_cell.length_b   1.000
_cell.length_c   1.000
_cell.angle_alpha   90.00
_cell.angle_beta   90.00
_cell.angle_gamma   90.00
#
_symmetry.space_group_name_H-M   'P 1'
#
loop_
_entity.id
_entity.type
_entity.pdbx_description
1 polymer ?
#
loop_
_entity_poly.entity_id
_entity_poly.type
_entity_poly.pdbx_seq_one_letter_code
_entity_poly.pdbx_strand_id
1 'polypeptide(L)'
;MPKKGENIYKRKDGRWEGRYIRLRNIGGKAEYGYIYGKSYAEVKKKLMNAKVAVQLHAETREKSLGTYGQLLDDWLHSSKITVKDSTYARYTHLVQKHIKPHLGYLQSSQLTSQIVEDFIVSRLKAGRLDGQGGLAPKTVTDILTVIKSTIGYAKCSNYDVCCNLKRLSVKKGDVEMRVLTHTEQAALTRTVLDNMDLYKFGVLLSLYTGIRIGELCALKWEDICLPDSILRIRKTMQRIQETDNSAIHKTKVGSVPNSV
;
A
#
# COMPACT_ATOMS: atom_id res chain seq x y z
N MET A 1 -32.82 28.37 35.72
CA MET A 1 -33.78 27.41 35.12
C MET A 1 -33.14 26.75 33.90
N PRO A 2 -33.28 25.43 33.68
CA PRO A 2 -32.76 24.79 32.49
C PRO A 2 -33.46 25.32 31.27
N LYS A 3 -32.70 25.65 30.20
CA LYS A 3 -33.26 26.10 28.94
C LYS A 3 -33.96 24.91 28.23
N LYS A 4 -35.12 25.16 27.63
CA LYS A 4 -35.84 24.16 26.83
C LYS A 4 -34.89 23.54 25.78
N GLY A 5 -34.67 22.19 25.80
CA GLY A 5 -33.82 21.45 24.85
C GLY A 5 -32.47 20.94 25.39
N GLU A 6 -32.03 21.35 26.62
CA GLU A 6 -30.71 20.91 27.14
C GLU A 6 -30.73 19.50 27.78
N ASN A 7 -31.89 18.86 27.97
CA ASN A 7 -32.06 17.53 28.58
C ASN A 7 -31.35 17.39 29.96
N ILE A 8 -31.34 18.48 30.76
CA ILE A 8 -30.77 18.53 32.09
C ILE A 8 -31.86 18.94 33.06
N TYR A 9 -32.11 18.17 34.13
CA TYR A 9 -33.13 18.43 35.16
C TYR A 9 -32.65 18.11 36.55
N LYS A 10 -33.23 18.78 37.54
CA LYS A 10 -32.95 18.57 38.96
C LYS A 10 -33.87 17.45 39.46
N ARG A 11 -33.29 16.44 40.06
CA ARG A 11 -34.04 15.30 40.66
C ARG A 11 -34.59 15.68 42.03
N LYS A 12 -35.54 14.87 42.50
CA LYS A 12 -36.14 15.05 43.84
C LYS A 12 -35.10 14.89 44.98
N ASP A 13 -34.04 14.12 44.73
CA ASP A 13 -32.92 13.88 45.64
C ASP A 13 -31.87 15.01 45.65
N GLY A 14 -32.16 16.13 44.97
CA GLY A 14 -31.28 17.34 44.94
C GLY A 14 -30.17 17.29 43.90
N ARG A 15 -29.86 16.13 43.31
CA ARG A 15 -28.84 16.00 42.25
C ARG A 15 -29.37 16.47 40.89
N TRP A 16 -28.45 16.88 40.02
CA TRP A 16 -28.74 17.20 38.64
C TRP A 16 -28.47 15.96 37.76
N GLU A 17 -29.35 15.69 36.79
CA GLU A 17 -29.26 14.62 35.82
C GLU A 17 -29.27 15.19 34.42
N GLY A 18 -28.33 14.74 33.59
CA GLY A 18 -28.28 15.01 32.14
C GLY A 18 -28.47 13.72 31.34
N ARG A 19 -29.30 13.77 30.30
CA ARG A 19 -29.56 12.64 29.42
C ARG A 19 -29.04 12.91 28.02
N TYR A 20 -28.34 11.92 27.42
CA TYR A 20 -27.88 11.97 26.04
C TYR A 20 -28.14 10.64 25.33
N ILE A 21 -28.18 10.66 23.98
CA ILE A 21 -28.31 9.45 23.18
C ILE A 21 -26.93 8.82 23.08
N ARG A 22 -26.78 7.59 23.55
CA ARG A 22 -25.54 6.79 23.50
C ARG A 22 -25.40 6.05 22.16
N LEU A 23 -26.49 5.45 21.68
CA LEU A 23 -26.56 4.66 20.44
C LEU A 23 -27.98 4.72 19.87
N ARG A 24 -28.09 4.48 18.55
CA ARG A 24 -29.37 4.11 17.90
C ARG A 24 -29.24 2.71 17.34
N ASN A 25 -30.14 1.82 17.68
CA ASN A 25 -30.18 0.46 17.16
C ASN A 25 -30.63 0.45 15.70
N ILE A 26 -30.39 -0.68 14.99
CA ILE A 26 -30.74 -0.88 13.56
C ILE A 26 -32.23 -0.56 13.28
N GLY A 27 -33.12 -0.67 14.29
CA GLY A 27 -34.54 -0.26 14.21
C GLY A 27 -34.83 1.20 14.56
N GLY A 28 -33.81 2.08 14.64
CA GLY A 28 -33.97 3.52 14.91
C GLY A 28 -34.25 3.89 16.38
N LYS A 29 -34.40 2.92 17.30
CA LYS A 29 -34.68 3.14 18.73
C LYS A 29 -33.44 3.67 19.44
N ALA A 30 -33.56 4.80 20.14
CA ALA A 30 -32.46 5.44 20.85
C ALA A 30 -32.21 4.78 22.22
N GLU A 31 -30.94 4.46 22.47
CA GLU A 31 -30.45 4.05 23.80
C GLU A 31 -29.85 5.28 24.47
N TYR A 32 -30.25 5.54 25.73
CA TYR A 32 -29.88 6.75 26.45
C TYR A 32 -28.79 6.47 27.50
N GLY A 33 -27.82 7.37 27.59
CA GLY A 33 -26.88 7.47 28.70
C GLY A 33 -27.28 8.58 29.68
N TYR A 34 -26.96 8.40 30.96
CA TYR A 34 -27.29 9.32 32.04
C TYR A 34 -26.02 9.80 32.73
N ILE A 35 -25.96 11.08 33.05
CA ILE A 35 -24.85 11.72 33.79
C ILE A 35 -25.42 12.45 34.97
N TYR A 36 -24.75 12.32 36.12
CA TYR A 36 -25.16 12.92 37.37
C TYR A 36 -24.08 13.89 37.89
N GLY A 37 -24.52 14.94 38.59
CA GLY A 37 -23.64 15.90 39.24
C GLY A 37 -24.33 16.67 40.33
N LYS A 38 -23.52 17.38 41.15
CA LYS A 38 -24.02 18.21 42.26
C LYS A 38 -24.53 19.58 41.77
N SER A 39 -24.08 20.06 40.64
CA SER A 39 -24.49 21.35 40.07
C SER A 39 -24.87 21.21 38.57
N TYR A 40 -25.70 22.14 38.11
CA TYR A 40 -26.09 22.27 36.72
C TYR A 40 -24.88 22.45 35.79
N ALA A 41 -23.94 23.32 36.17
CA ALA A 41 -22.73 23.60 35.39
C ALA A 41 -21.85 22.36 35.21
N GLU A 42 -21.70 21.57 36.28
CA GLU A 42 -20.95 20.31 36.25
C GLU A 42 -21.57 19.30 35.28
N VAL A 43 -22.90 19.09 35.37
CA VAL A 43 -23.61 18.15 34.48
C VAL A 43 -23.57 18.62 33.03
N LYS A 44 -23.71 19.93 32.79
CA LYS A 44 -23.60 20.52 31.46
C LYS A 44 -22.24 20.27 30.82
N LYS A 45 -21.13 20.47 31.55
CA LYS A 45 -19.76 20.18 31.08
C LYS A 45 -19.57 18.70 30.81
N LYS A 46 -19.97 17.82 31.70
CA LYS A 46 -19.89 16.36 31.54
C LYS A 46 -20.74 15.88 30.35
N LEU A 47 -21.94 16.44 30.15
CA LEU A 47 -22.83 16.11 29.04
C LEU A 47 -22.24 16.53 27.71
N MET A 48 -21.60 17.68 27.64
CA MET A 48 -20.91 18.14 26.43
C MET A 48 -19.76 17.19 26.06
N ASN A 49 -18.93 16.84 27.04
CA ASN A 49 -17.83 15.89 26.82
C ASN A 49 -18.34 14.50 26.37
N ALA A 50 -19.43 14.00 26.98
CA ALA A 50 -20.02 12.73 26.60
C ALA A 50 -20.62 12.75 25.18
N LYS A 51 -21.25 13.85 24.76
CA LYS A 51 -21.75 14.02 23.39
C LYS A 51 -20.60 14.05 22.36
N VAL A 52 -19.51 14.76 22.68
CA VAL A 52 -18.29 14.78 21.83
C VAL A 52 -17.68 13.39 21.74
N ALA A 53 -17.57 12.66 22.85
CA ALA A 53 -17.08 11.29 22.85
C ALA A 53 -17.95 10.35 21.99
N VAL A 54 -19.29 10.47 22.07
CA VAL A 54 -20.22 9.69 21.23
C VAL A 54 -20.07 10.04 19.76
N GLN A 55 -19.88 11.31 19.40
CA GLN A 55 -19.62 11.72 18.02
C GLN A 55 -18.30 11.18 17.49
N LEU A 56 -17.21 11.29 18.27
CA LEU A 56 -15.92 10.71 17.92
C LEU A 56 -16.02 9.18 17.73
N HIS A 57 -16.75 8.49 18.59
CA HIS A 57 -17.00 7.06 18.45
C HIS A 57 -17.89 6.71 17.25
N ALA A 58 -18.84 7.56 16.88
CA ALA A 58 -19.67 7.37 15.69
C ALA A 58 -18.85 7.54 14.40
N GLU A 59 -18.01 8.58 14.31
CA GLU A 59 -17.09 8.80 13.20
C GLU A 59 -16.05 7.67 13.07
N THR A 60 -15.56 7.16 14.21
CA THR A 60 -14.66 6.00 14.25
C THR A 60 -15.37 4.73 13.78
N ARG A 61 -16.65 4.58 14.11
CA ARG A 61 -17.48 3.42 13.73
C ARG A 61 -17.89 3.45 12.26
N GLU A 62 -18.13 4.64 11.68
CA GLU A 62 -18.36 4.79 10.23
C GLU A 62 -17.10 4.44 9.42
N LYS A 63 -15.91 4.83 9.90
CA LYS A 63 -14.63 4.37 9.31
C LYS A 63 -14.43 2.86 9.46
N SER A 64 -14.86 2.25 10.57
CA SER A 64 -14.78 0.79 10.77
C SER A 64 -15.73 0.00 9.84
N LEU A 65 -16.75 0.64 9.28
CA LEU A 65 -17.69 0.08 8.30
C LEU A 65 -17.24 0.27 6.84
N GLY A 66 -16.08 0.88 6.61
CA GLY A 66 -15.53 1.10 5.27
C GLY A 66 -15.22 -0.18 4.52
N THR A 67 -15.28 -0.13 3.19
CA THR A 67 -14.90 -1.25 2.34
C THR A 67 -13.36 -1.44 2.34
N TYR A 68 -12.93 -2.65 2.03
CA TYR A 68 -11.49 -2.92 1.85
C TYR A 68 -10.89 -2.09 0.70
N GLY A 69 -11.69 -1.74 -0.31
CA GLY A 69 -11.30 -0.83 -1.39
C GLY A 69 -10.95 0.57 -0.89
N GLN A 70 -11.74 1.11 0.05
CA GLN A 70 -11.43 2.40 0.70
C GLN A 70 -10.16 2.32 1.54
N LEU A 71 -10.00 1.24 2.31
CA LEU A 71 -8.78 1.00 3.07
C LEU A 71 -7.52 0.93 2.16
N LEU A 72 -7.63 0.30 0.99
CA LEU A 72 -6.55 0.24 0.01
C LEU A 72 -6.20 1.63 -0.53
N ASP A 73 -7.19 2.47 -0.82
CA ASP A 73 -6.98 3.83 -1.32
C ASP A 73 -6.32 4.72 -0.24
N ASP A 74 -6.78 4.64 1.01
CA ASP A 74 -6.20 5.37 2.15
C ASP A 74 -4.74 4.93 2.41
N TRP A 75 -4.48 3.62 2.34
CA TRP A 75 -3.13 3.09 2.46
C TRP A 75 -2.21 3.55 1.33
N LEU A 76 -2.69 3.54 0.09
CA LEU A 76 -1.93 4.06 -1.06
C LEU A 76 -1.60 5.54 -0.86
N HIS A 77 -2.57 6.36 -0.44
CA HIS A 77 -2.35 7.77 -0.18
C HIS A 77 -1.27 7.99 0.89
N SER A 78 -1.33 7.26 1.98
CA SER A 78 -0.31 7.29 3.04
C SER A 78 1.07 6.83 2.53
N SER A 79 1.12 5.77 1.72
CA SER A 79 2.35 5.20 1.18
C SER A 79 3.08 6.14 0.22
N LYS A 80 2.37 7.05 -0.45
CA LYS A 80 2.96 8.01 -1.41
C LYS A 80 4.04 8.88 -0.78
N ILE A 81 3.95 9.18 0.50
CA ILE A 81 4.91 10.02 1.23
C ILE A 81 6.15 9.22 1.65
N THR A 82 6.01 7.91 1.86
CA THR A 82 7.05 7.09 2.49
C THR A 82 7.88 6.25 1.53
N VAL A 83 7.37 5.98 0.31
CA VAL A 83 8.06 5.12 -0.65
C VAL A 83 8.50 5.87 -1.90
N LYS A 84 9.50 5.32 -2.62
CA LYS A 84 9.93 5.85 -3.92
C LYS A 84 8.82 5.77 -4.95
N ASP A 85 8.77 6.70 -5.91
CA ASP A 85 7.75 6.75 -6.96
C ASP A 85 7.60 5.44 -7.74
N SER A 86 8.71 4.74 -8.03
CA SER A 86 8.67 3.44 -8.72
C SER A 86 8.00 2.35 -7.88
N THR A 87 8.19 2.38 -6.56
CA THR A 87 7.51 1.47 -5.64
C THR A 87 6.03 1.82 -5.52
N TYR A 88 5.72 3.11 -5.43
CA TYR A 88 4.35 3.59 -5.40
C TYR A 88 3.57 3.18 -6.66
N ALA A 89 4.14 3.41 -7.85
CA ALA A 89 3.55 3.00 -9.12
C ALA A 89 3.29 1.48 -9.16
N ARG A 90 4.22 0.67 -8.64
CA ARG A 90 4.04 -0.78 -8.52
C ARG A 90 2.91 -1.15 -7.57
N TYR A 91 2.82 -0.50 -6.40
CA TYR A 91 1.73 -0.73 -5.44
C TYR A 91 0.38 -0.36 -6.05
N THR A 92 0.29 0.80 -6.69
CA THR A 92 -0.93 1.25 -7.39
C THR A 92 -1.36 0.26 -8.45
N HIS A 93 -0.43 -0.23 -9.28
CA HIS A 93 -0.71 -1.25 -10.29
C HIS A 93 -1.26 -2.54 -9.65
N LEU A 94 -0.61 -3.07 -8.61
CA LEU A 94 -1.05 -4.29 -7.93
C LEU A 94 -2.44 -4.12 -7.30
N VAL A 95 -2.68 -2.98 -6.66
CA VAL A 95 -3.96 -2.66 -6.03
C VAL A 95 -5.06 -2.57 -7.09
N GLN A 96 -4.89 -1.73 -8.11
CA GLN A 96 -5.94 -1.44 -9.10
C GLN A 96 -6.24 -2.62 -10.03
N LYS A 97 -5.21 -3.39 -10.43
CA LYS A 97 -5.38 -4.47 -11.41
C LYS A 97 -5.65 -5.83 -10.78
N HIS A 98 -5.15 -6.10 -9.58
CA HIS A 98 -5.22 -7.45 -9.00
C HIS A 98 -5.99 -7.55 -7.69
N ILE A 99 -5.95 -6.54 -6.80
CA ILE A 99 -6.55 -6.67 -5.47
C ILE A 99 -7.96 -6.08 -5.44
N LYS A 100 -8.10 -4.80 -5.81
CA LYS A 100 -9.35 -4.04 -5.71
C LYS A 100 -10.53 -4.65 -6.50
N PRO A 101 -10.36 -5.17 -7.73
CA PRO A 101 -11.46 -5.80 -8.47
C PRO A 101 -12.03 -7.05 -7.79
N HIS A 102 -11.25 -7.73 -6.95
CA HIS A 102 -11.64 -9.00 -6.35
C HIS A 102 -12.00 -8.92 -4.86
N LEU A 103 -11.36 -8.04 -4.12
CA LEU A 103 -11.53 -7.91 -2.67
C LEU A 103 -12.07 -6.54 -2.27
N GLY A 104 -12.04 -5.54 -3.14
CA GLY A 104 -12.36 -4.16 -2.79
C GLY A 104 -13.81 -3.91 -2.39
N TYR A 105 -14.76 -4.73 -2.85
CA TYR A 105 -16.17 -4.63 -2.52
C TYR A 105 -16.54 -5.17 -1.12
N LEU A 106 -15.64 -5.95 -0.52
CA LEU A 106 -15.86 -6.52 0.82
C LEU A 106 -15.82 -5.43 1.89
N GLN A 107 -16.65 -5.55 2.91
CA GLN A 107 -16.48 -4.76 4.14
C GLN A 107 -15.15 -5.15 4.80
N SER A 108 -14.42 -4.19 5.35
CA SER A 108 -13.12 -4.43 5.98
C SER A 108 -13.20 -5.49 7.09
N SER A 109 -14.29 -5.54 7.85
CA SER A 109 -14.56 -6.52 8.89
C SER A 109 -14.82 -7.94 8.37
N GLN A 110 -15.22 -8.09 7.11
CA GLN A 110 -15.47 -9.39 6.47
C GLN A 110 -14.20 -10.02 5.89
N LEU A 111 -13.09 -9.26 5.82
CA LEU A 111 -11.83 -9.77 5.29
C LEU A 111 -11.21 -10.75 6.28
N THR A 112 -11.40 -12.05 6.03
CA THR A 112 -10.84 -13.14 6.82
C THR A 112 -9.55 -13.68 6.21
N SER A 113 -8.75 -14.41 7.02
CA SER A 113 -7.54 -15.08 6.52
C SER A 113 -7.86 -16.10 5.44
N GLN A 114 -9.01 -16.81 5.53
CA GLN A 114 -9.46 -17.77 4.55
C GLN A 114 -9.75 -17.13 3.19
N ILE A 115 -10.48 -16.01 3.17
CA ILE A 115 -10.78 -15.28 1.94
C ILE A 115 -9.50 -14.83 1.23
N VAL A 116 -8.50 -14.34 1.99
CA VAL A 116 -7.21 -13.95 1.41
C VAL A 116 -6.46 -15.18 0.88
N GLU A 117 -6.47 -16.30 1.57
CA GLU A 117 -5.82 -17.54 1.14
C GLU A 117 -6.44 -18.06 -0.17
N ASP A 118 -7.77 -18.14 -0.24
CA ASP A 118 -8.51 -18.56 -1.44
C ASP A 118 -8.22 -17.61 -2.62
N PHE A 119 -8.16 -16.30 -2.35
CA PHE A 119 -7.76 -15.32 -3.35
C PHE A 119 -6.35 -15.57 -3.86
N ILE A 120 -5.35 -15.77 -2.99
CA ILE A 120 -3.97 -16.05 -3.39
C ILE A 120 -3.88 -17.33 -4.23
N VAL A 121 -4.56 -18.40 -3.82
CA VAL A 121 -4.62 -19.66 -4.59
C VAL A 121 -5.26 -19.43 -5.96
N SER A 122 -6.33 -18.65 -6.04
CA SER A 122 -6.97 -18.31 -7.31
C SER A 122 -6.03 -17.54 -8.25
N ARG A 123 -5.21 -16.61 -7.71
CA ARG A 123 -4.24 -15.84 -8.52
C ARG A 123 -3.11 -16.71 -9.05
N LEU A 124 -2.69 -17.72 -8.31
CA LEU A 124 -1.70 -18.68 -8.76
C LEU A 124 -2.22 -19.57 -9.89
N LYS A 125 -3.54 -19.87 -9.94
CA LYS A 125 -4.15 -20.74 -10.95
C LYS A 125 -4.64 -19.97 -12.19
N ALA A 126 -5.28 -18.83 -12.00
CA ALA A 126 -5.99 -18.07 -13.05
C ALA A 126 -5.93 -16.56 -12.76
N GLY A 127 -4.72 -16.00 -12.64
CA GLY A 127 -4.52 -14.61 -12.22
C GLY A 127 -4.04 -13.65 -13.31
N ARG A 128 -3.67 -14.16 -14.49
CA ARG A 128 -3.19 -13.30 -15.59
C ARG A 128 -4.32 -12.48 -16.19
N LEU A 129 -4.01 -11.23 -16.53
CA LEU A 129 -4.98 -10.30 -17.11
C LEU A 129 -5.38 -10.66 -18.55
N ASP A 130 -4.54 -11.44 -19.23
CA ASP A 130 -4.81 -12.00 -20.58
C ASP A 130 -5.67 -13.28 -20.54
N GLY A 131 -6.06 -13.75 -19.35
CA GLY A 131 -6.84 -14.97 -19.16
C GLY A 131 -6.06 -16.28 -19.37
N GLN A 132 -4.77 -16.22 -19.69
CA GLN A 132 -3.95 -17.38 -20.02
C GLN A 132 -3.16 -17.91 -18.80
N GLY A 133 -3.89 -18.41 -17.78
CA GLY A 133 -3.27 -19.08 -16.64
C GLY A 133 -2.99 -18.21 -15.42
N GLY A 134 -2.13 -18.69 -14.52
CA GLY A 134 -1.82 -18.08 -13.26
C GLY A 134 -0.73 -17.01 -13.31
N LEU A 135 -0.67 -16.20 -12.26
CA LEU A 135 0.44 -15.27 -12.05
C LEU A 135 1.69 -15.99 -11.55
N ALA A 136 2.85 -15.46 -11.91
CA ALA A 136 4.11 -15.94 -11.38
C ALA A 136 4.14 -15.85 -9.83
N PRO A 137 4.72 -16.83 -9.11
CA PRO A 137 4.78 -16.85 -7.65
C PRO A 137 5.37 -15.56 -7.05
N LYS A 138 6.31 -14.92 -7.74
CA LYS A 138 6.88 -13.63 -7.34
C LYS A 138 5.82 -12.53 -7.33
N THR A 139 5.00 -12.42 -8.37
CA THR A 139 3.91 -11.42 -8.45
C THR A 139 2.88 -11.66 -7.36
N VAL A 140 2.52 -12.91 -7.10
CA VAL A 140 1.57 -13.25 -6.03
C VAL A 140 2.15 -12.95 -4.65
N THR A 141 3.46 -13.15 -4.44
CA THR A 141 4.15 -12.75 -3.21
C THR A 141 4.10 -11.23 -3.02
N ASP A 142 4.26 -10.46 -4.08
CA ASP A 142 4.17 -9.00 -4.01
C ASP A 142 2.74 -8.54 -3.69
N ILE A 143 1.71 -9.16 -4.28
CA ILE A 143 0.30 -8.94 -3.94
C ILE A 143 0.05 -9.25 -2.45
N LEU A 144 0.52 -10.39 -1.95
CA LEU A 144 0.39 -10.75 -0.54
C LEU A 144 1.10 -9.75 0.38
N THR A 145 2.25 -9.22 -0.04
CA THR A 145 2.99 -8.19 0.71
C THR A 145 2.18 -6.90 0.83
N VAL A 146 1.53 -6.47 -0.24
CA VAL A 146 0.62 -5.31 -0.23
C VAL A 146 -0.55 -5.57 0.72
N ILE A 147 -1.20 -6.73 0.64
CA ILE A 147 -2.32 -7.09 1.54
C ILE A 147 -1.86 -7.09 3.01
N LYS A 148 -0.70 -7.66 3.33
CA LYS A 148 -0.14 -7.64 4.69
C LYS A 148 0.13 -6.21 5.19
N SER A 149 0.65 -5.35 4.31
CA SER A 149 0.92 -3.95 4.63
C SER A 149 -0.36 -3.15 4.88
N THR A 150 -1.42 -3.38 4.08
CA THR A 150 -2.73 -2.72 4.28
C THR A 150 -3.41 -3.16 5.57
N ILE A 151 -3.31 -4.45 5.94
CA ILE A 151 -3.81 -4.96 7.23
C ILE A 151 -3.01 -4.35 8.39
N GLY A 152 -1.70 -4.17 8.24
CA GLY A 152 -0.86 -3.45 9.20
C GLY A 152 -1.32 -2.01 9.40
N TYR A 153 -1.58 -1.30 8.31
CA TYR A 153 -2.11 0.07 8.30
C TYR A 153 -3.50 0.16 8.94
N ALA A 154 -4.39 -0.79 8.67
CA ALA A 154 -5.74 -0.85 9.23
C ALA A 154 -5.73 -0.80 10.77
N LYS A 155 -4.78 -1.50 11.41
CA LYS A 155 -4.63 -1.52 12.88
C LYS A 155 -4.29 -0.15 13.46
N CYS A 156 -3.59 0.70 12.70
CA CYS A 156 -3.21 2.06 13.12
C CYS A 156 -4.28 3.10 12.75
N SER A 157 -5.22 2.75 11.85
CA SER A 157 -6.18 3.69 11.24
C SER A 157 -7.63 3.42 11.64
N ASN A 158 -7.86 2.66 12.71
CA ASN A 158 -9.18 2.32 13.26
C ASN A 158 -10.13 1.58 12.27
N TYR A 159 -9.58 0.89 11.27
CA TYR A 159 -10.35 -0.07 10.49
C TYR A 159 -10.46 -1.40 11.24
N ASP A 160 -11.67 -1.96 11.28
CA ASP A 160 -11.89 -3.29 11.88
C ASP A 160 -11.52 -4.37 10.85
N VAL A 161 -10.35 -4.98 11.03
CA VAL A 161 -9.86 -6.08 10.19
C VAL A 161 -9.39 -7.23 11.08
N CYS A 162 -10.17 -8.30 11.14
CA CYS A 162 -9.87 -9.50 11.92
C CYS A 162 -9.04 -10.55 11.15
N CYS A 163 -8.05 -10.11 10.36
CA CYS A 163 -7.25 -10.99 9.51
C CYS A 163 -5.82 -11.15 10.06
N ASN A 164 -5.35 -12.40 10.20
CA ASN A 164 -3.99 -12.73 10.62
C ASN A 164 -3.26 -13.54 9.55
N LEU A 165 -2.41 -12.87 8.78
CA LEU A 165 -1.66 -13.47 7.66
C LEU A 165 -0.20 -13.83 7.99
N LYS A 166 0.19 -13.92 9.28
CA LYS A 166 1.59 -14.19 9.65
C LYS A 166 2.13 -15.49 9.06
N ARG A 167 1.30 -16.53 8.99
CA ARG A 167 1.68 -17.86 8.48
C ARG A 167 1.52 -18.02 6.96
N LEU A 168 0.77 -17.12 6.30
CA LEU A 168 0.53 -17.22 4.88
C LEU A 168 1.78 -16.78 4.11
N SER A 169 2.30 -17.67 3.27
CA SER A 169 3.44 -17.42 2.38
C SER A 169 3.23 -18.15 1.06
N VAL A 170 3.76 -17.60 0.00
CA VAL A 170 3.76 -18.23 -1.32
C VAL A 170 5.05 -18.99 -1.50
N LYS A 171 4.96 -20.29 -1.81
CA LYS A 171 6.14 -21.11 -2.11
C LYS A 171 6.81 -20.57 -3.39
N LYS A 172 8.08 -20.22 -3.27
CA LYS A 172 8.90 -19.84 -4.42
C LYS A 172 9.43 -21.11 -5.08
N GLY A 173 9.37 -21.17 -6.40
CA GLY A 173 10.13 -22.16 -7.14
C GLY A 173 11.62 -21.78 -7.11
N ASP A 174 12.49 -22.75 -6.99
CA ASP A 174 13.90 -22.54 -7.17
C ASP A 174 14.17 -22.31 -8.67
N VAL A 175 14.49 -21.08 -9.01
CA VAL A 175 14.90 -20.73 -10.38
C VAL A 175 16.41 -20.61 -10.37
N GLU A 176 17.07 -21.62 -10.95
CA GLU A 176 18.50 -21.55 -11.17
C GLU A 176 18.81 -20.45 -12.19
N MET A 177 19.66 -19.50 -11.81
CA MET A 177 20.09 -18.43 -12.71
C MET A 177 21.16 -18.98 -13.64
N ARG A 178 20.84 -19.04 -14.94
CA ARG A 178 21.81 -19.41 -15.97
C ARG A 178 22.85 -18.29 -16.12
N VAL A 179 24.12 -18.66 -16.03
CA VAL A 179 25.27 -17.80 -16.28
C VAL A 179 25.86 -18.18 -17.65
N LEU A 180 26.33 -17.19 -18.41
CA LEU A 180 27.01 -17.43 -19.69
C LEU A 180 28.32 -18.22 -19.44
N THR A 181 28.53 -19.26 -20.24
CA THR A 181 29.84 -19.94 -20.28
C THR A 181 30.87 -19.06 -20.98
N HIS A 182 32.16 -19.35 -20.79
CA HIS A 182 33.24 -18.62 -21.48
C HIS A 182 33.13 -18.67 -23.00
N THR A 183 32.69 -19.81 -23.56
CA THR A 183 32.47 -19.98 -25.02
C THR A 183 31.32 -19.13 -25.51
N GLU A 184 30.20 -19.08 -24.77
CA GLU A 184 29.05 -18.22 -25.10
C GLU A 184 29.42 -16.72 -24.98
N GLN A 185 30.18 -16.35 -23.96
CA GLN A 185 30.67 -14.98 -23.79
C GLN A 185 31.58 -14.56 -24.95
N ALA A 186 32.51 -15.43 -25.37
CA ALA A 186 33.41 -15.17 -26.49
C ALA A 186 32.64 -15.04 -27.83
N ALA A 187 31.65 -15.91 -28.05
CA ALA A 187 30.79 -15.84 -29.22
C ALA A 187 29.94 -14.56 -29.24
N LEU A 188 29.33 -14.17 -28.12
CA LEU A 188 28.60 -12.93 -27.98
C LEU A 188 29.49 -11.72 -28.26
N THR A 189 30.69 -11.67 -27.66
CA THR A 189 31.65 -10.60 -27.84
C THR A 189 32.03 -10.45 -29.32
N ARG A 190 32.34 -11.56 -30.03
CA ARG A 190 32.64 -11.53 -31.48
C ARG A 190 31.47 -10.97 -32.27
N THR A 191 30.26 -11.49 -32.07
CA THR A 191 29.08 -11.03 -32.81
C THR A 191 28.77 -9.55 -32.59
N VAL A 192 29.03 -9.05 -31.39
CA VAL A 192 28.80 -7.64 -31.05
C VAL A 192 29.87 -6.75 -31.69
N LEU A 193 31.13 -7.20 -31.77
CA LEU A 193 32.24 -6.46 -32.38
C LEU A 193 32.15 -6.38 -33.90
N ASP A 194 31.64 -7.43 -34.57
CA ASP A 194 31.56 -7.50 -36.04
C ASP A 194 30.71 -6.38 -36.67
N ASN A 195 29.77 -5.81 -35.95
CA ASN A 195 28.95 -4.68 -36.45
C ASN A 195 28.52 -3.80 -35.26
N MET A 196 29.47 -2.99 -34.74
CA MET A 196 29.31 -2.19 -33.54
C MET A 196 28.33 -1.03 -33.75
N ASP A 197 27.33 -0.93 -32.86
CA ASP A 197 26.46 0.21 -32.69
C ASP A 197 26.40 0.62 -31.21
N LEU A 198 25.67 1.71 -30.89
CA LEU A 198 25.55 2.21 -29.51
C LEU A 198 24.92 1.18 -28.55
N TYR A 199 23.96 0.40 -29.02
CA TYR A 199 23.29 -0.62 -28.20
C TYR A 199 24.23 -1.79 -27.92
N LYS A 200 24.94 -2.26 -28.94
CA LYS A 200 25.94 -3.32 -28.80
C LYS A 200 27.12 -2.89 -27.94
N PHE A 201 27.57 -1.64 -28.05
CA PHE A 201 28.54 -1.07 -27.13
C PHE A 201 28.05 -1.14 -25.67
N GLY A 202 26.78 -0.80 -25.42
CA GLY A 202 26.17 -0.90 -24.10
C GLY A 202 26.16 -2.34 -23.57
N VAL A 203 25.91 -3.35 -24.44
CA VAL A 203 25.98 -4.78 -24.07
C VAL A 203 27.39 -5.16 -23.65
N LEU A 204 28.42 -4.79 -24.42
CA LEU A 204 29.82 -5.04 -24.06
C LEU A 204 30.20 -4.38 -22.75
N LEU A 205 29.85 -3.11 -22.59
CA LEU A 205 30.14 -2.36 -21.37
C LEU A 205 29.52 -3.06 -20.16
N SER A 206 28.26 -3.51 -20.25
CA SER A 206 27.60 -4.26 -19.20
C SER A 206 28.24 -5.62 -18.93
N LEU A 207 28.67 -6.32 -19.97
CA LEU A 207 29.31 -7.64 -19.87
C LEU A 207 30.63 -7.57 -19.11
N TYR A 208 31.45 -6.53 -19.37
CA TYR A 208 32.78 -6.40 -18.76
C TYR A 208 32.80 -5.65 -17.42
N THR A 209 31.81 -4.77 -17.18
CA THR A 209 31.76 -3.95 -15.95
C THR A 209 30.74 -4.45 -14.93
N GLY A 210 29.78 -5.28 -15.33
CA GLY A 210 28.67 -5.69 -14.47
C GLY A 210 27.65 -4.57 -14.16
N ILE A 211 27.72 -3.42 -14.86
CA ILE A 211 26.81 -2.30 -14.66
C ILE A 211 25.35 -2.69 -14.95
N ARG A 212 24.41 -2.25 -14.11
CA ARG A 212 22.99 -2.53 -14.33
C ARG A 212 22.45 -1.72 -15.50
N ILE A 213 21.47 -2.28 -16.24
CA ILE A 213 20.88 -1.60 -17.41
C ILE A 213 20.36 -0.18 -17.12
N GLY A 214 19.78 0.05 -15.95
CA GLY A 214 19.32 1.38 -15.57
C GLY A 214 20.46 2.37 -15.30
N GLU A 215 21.58 1.90 -14.80
CA GLU A 215 22.81 2.67 -14.57
C GLU A 215 23.49 2.99 -15.91
N LEU A 216 23.57 1.97 -16.78
CA LEU A 216 24.06 2.13 -18.15
C LEU A 216 23.29 3.20 -18.93
N CYS A 217 21.95 3.16 -18.93
CA CYS A 217 21.10 4.13 -19.60
C CYS A 217 21.21 5.54 -19.03
N ALA A 218 21.66 5.69 -17.78
CA ALA A 218 21.84 6.99 -17.12
C ALA A 218 23.27 7.56 -17.28
N LEU A 219 24.20 6.80 -17.87
CA LEU A 219 25.59 7.15 -18.00
C LEU A 219 25.76 8.31 -18.99
N LYS A 220 26.67 9.23 -18.65
CA LYS A 220 27.04 10.37 -19.49
C LYS A 220 28.55 10.40 -19.68
N TRP A 221 29.03 11.10 -20.71
CA TRP A 221 30.44 11.28 -20.95
C TRP A 221 31.20 11.92 -19.78
N GLU A 222 30.55 12.80 -19.01
CA GLU A 222 31.10 13.43 -17.81
C GLU A 222 31.39 12.43 -16.67
N ASP A 223 30.81 11.23 -16.73
CA ASP A 223 30.98 10.17 -15.75
C ASP A 223 32.13 9.21 -16.11
N ILE A 224 32.78 9.43 -17.27
CA ILE A 224 33.85 8.58 -17.78
C ILE A 224 35.18 9.35 -17.73
N CYS A 225 36.17 8.85 -16.99
CA CYS A 225 37.53 9.36 -16.99
C CYS A 225 38.44 8.35 -17.71
N LEU A 226 38.73 8.57 -18.98
CA LEU A 226 39.54 7.67 -19.78
C LEU A 226 41.01 7.58 -19.30
N PRO A 227 41.69 8.72 -18.92
CA PRO A 227 43.04 8.68 -18.43
C PRO A 227 43.22 7.81 -17.20
N ASP A 228 42.25 7.84 -16.28
CA ASP A 228 42.29 7.09 -15.03
C ASP A 228 41.58 5.73 -15.13
N SER A 229 40.98 5.41 -16.27
CA SER A 229 40.15 4.20 -16.49
C SER A 229 39.02 4.07 -15.47
N ILE A 230 38.42 5.20 -15.06
CA ILE A 230 37.36 5.24 -14.03
C ILE A 230 36.03 5.50 -14.67
N LEU A 231 35.03 4.66 -14.32
CA LEU A 231 33.62 4.84 -14.63
C LEU A 231 32.85 5.19 -13.34
N ARG A 232 32.23 6.37 -13.29
CA ARG A 232 31.50 6.84 -12.10
C ARG A 232 30.01 6.59 -12.26
N ILE A 233 29.46 5.64 -11.48
CA ILE A 233 28.03 5.30 -11.51
C ILE A 233 27.33 6.10 -10.41
N ARG A 234 26.61 7.17 -10.81
CA ARG A 234 25.94 8.10 -9.89
C ARG A 234 24.44 8.08 -9.98
N LYS A 235 23.90 7.62 -11.11
CA LYS A 235 22.48 7.74 -11.47
C LYS A 235 21.95 6.45 -12.03
N THR A 236 20.67 6.21 -11.89
CA THR A 236 19.95 5.13 -12.56
C THR A 236 18.71 5.69 -13.25
N MET A 237 18.40 5.20 -14.42
CA MET A 237 17.23 5.56 -15.20
C MET A 237 16.19 4.47 -15.08
N GLN A 238 14.94 4.84 -14.79
CA GLN A 238 13.81 3.91 -14.70
C GLN A 238 12.61 4.47 -15.46
N ARG A 239 11.92 3.59 -16.19
CA ARG A 239 10.64 3.93 -16.80
C ARG A 239 9.54 3.67 -15.78
N ILE A 240 8.77 4.68 -15.41
CA ILE A 240 7.66 4.60 -14.49
C ILE A 240 6.37 4.81 -15.28
N GLN A 241 5.43 3.85 -15.21
CA GLN A 241 4.07 4.02 -15.72
C GLN A 241 3.26 4.79 -14.67
N GLU A 242 2.77 5.97 -15.04
CA GLU A 242 1.74 6.65 -14.24
C GLU A 242 0.37 6.05 -14.62
N THR A 243 -0.41 5.72 -13.60
CA THR A 243 -1.71 5.03 -13.75
C THR A 243 -2.87 5.96 -14.12
N ASP A 244 -2.62 7.26 -14.27
CA ASP A 244 -3.60 8.17 -14.85
C ASP A 244 -3.63 7.98 -16.38
N ASN A 245 -4.81 7.78 -16.91
CA ASN A 245 -5.25 7.46 -18.27
C ASN A 245 -4.49 8.07 -19.48
N SER A 246 -3.34 8.66 -19.26
CA SER A 246 -2.41 9.11 -20.28
C SER A 246 -1.20 8.19 -20.28
N ALA A 247 -0.94 7.55 -21.42
CA ALA A 247 0.24 6.70 -21.67
C ALA A 247 1.57 7.48 -21.68
N ILE A 248 1.78 8.33 -20.69
CA ILE A 248 3.00 9.11 -20.52
C ILE A 248 3.95 8.31 -19.63
N HIS A 249 4.87 7.59 -20.27
CA HIS A 249 6.00 7.00 -19.60
C HIS A 249 6.99 8.11 -19.18
N LYS A 250 6.97 8.52 -17.93
CA LYS A 250 8.01 9.40 -17.39
C LYS A 250 9.27 8.62 -17.09
N THR A 251 10.36 8.98 -17.74
CA THR A 251 11.69 8.48 -17.41
C THR A 251 12.24 9.31 -16.25
N LYS A 252 12.46 8.70 -15.10
CA LYS A 252 13.10 9.33 -13.93
C LYS A 252 14.56 8.89 -13.82
N VAL A 253 15.44 9.87 -13.60
CA VAL A 253 16.84 9.65 -13.24
C VAL A 253 16.94 9.78 -11.73
N GLY A 254 17.29 8.70 -11.05
CA GLY A 254 17.52 8.68 -9.60
C GLY A 254 19.00 8.56 -9.26
N SER A 255 19.39 9.03 -8.07
CA SER A 255 20.74 8.79 -7.54
C SER A 255 20.91 7.34 -7.10
N VAL A 256 22.08 6.76 -7.36
CA VAL A 256 22.47 5.46 -6.78
C VAL A 256 22.93 5.72 -5.34
N PRO A 257 22.45 4.99 -4.33
CA PRO A 257 23.02 5.08 -3.00
C PRO A 257 24.51 4.68 -3.08
N ASN A 258 25.38 5.48 -2.47
CA ASN A 258 26.81 5.15 -2.39
C ASN A 258 26.95 3.76 -1.76
N SER A 259 27.29 2.76 -2.56
CA SER A 259 27.86 1.51 -2.05
C SER A 259 29.30 1.83 -1.66
N VAL A 260 29.56 1.78 -0.37
CA VAL A 260 30.90 1.78 0.24
C VAL A 260 31.62 0.52 -0.17
#